data_43bca25f4d5eb1c78fa93d2ee38a6e97
#
_entry.id   43bca25f4d5eb1c78fa93d2ee38a6e97
#
_cell.length_a   1.000
_cell.length_b   1.000
_cell.length_c   1.000
_cell.angle_alpha   90.00
_cell.angle_beta   90.00
_cell.angle_gamma   90.00
#
_symmetry.space_group_name_H-M   'P 1'
#
loop_
_entity.id
_entity.type
_entity.pdbx_description
1 polymer ?
#
loop_
_entity_poly.entity_id
_entity_poly.type
_entity_poly.pdbx_seq_one_letter_code
_entity_poly.pdbx_strand_id
1 'polypeptide(L)'
;MPGEKELAVQKYERVTDYEEGIRAFLATLPEGTVIDTVGFKTVLSKDHYGVHVIDDSVIRGMEDYMVVAPAHNTFYLKAIRTFQKIMPEVPLVGVFETAFHQTIPEENFLYPLPYEWYEQYGIRKFGYHGASHSYVASQLTKELGPHYKAVSCHLGGSGSLSAIVDGKCFDTSFGMSLQCGIPQSNRCGDFDPYLIYFLHDYAGLSYEEIETKLEKGSGLLGISGVSNDVRDILAAAAEGNRRAKLSFDIYVKEVTGYIGRFAAMMGGLDAVAFTGGIGEKCPELRDRVMEKLSFIPGVKTFVIPANEEIVVARETYRKLSGEGEEIKRIIEEVLREYLKNRQ
;
A
#
# COMPACT_ATOMS: atom_id res chain seq x y z
N MET A 1 -9.51 15.69 -12.82
CA MET A 1 -8.99 17.02 -13.21
C MET A 1 -9.40 17.30 -14.64
N PRO A 2 -9.82 18.50 -14.98
CA PRO A 2 -10.01 18.85 -16.37
C PRO A 2 -8.66 18.77 -17.09
N GLY A 3 -8.59 18.04 -18.22
CA GLY A 3 -7.40 17.99 -19.07
C GLY A 3 -6.33 16.97 -18.67
N GLU A 4 -6.66 15.95 -17.86
CA GLU A 4 -5.72 14.86 -17.59
C GLU A 4 -5.24 14.23 -18.91
N LYS A 5 -3.93 14.37 -19.18
CA LYS A 5 -3.28 13.78 -20.35
C LYS A 5 -1.88 13.33 -19.96
N GLU A 6 -1.62 12.05 -20.17
CA GLU A 6 -0.26 11.52 -20.09
C GLU A 6 0.56 12.01 -21.29
N LEU A 7 1.67 12.69 -21.03
CA LEU A 7 2.55 13.22 -22.08
C LEU A 7 3.69 12.26 -22.38
N ALA A 8 4.26 11.62 -21.37
CA ALA A 8 5.34 10.66 -21.49
C ALA A 8 5.35 9.73 -20.27
N VAL A 9 5.70 8.49 -20.51
CA VAL A 9 6.02 7.48 -19.45
C VAL A 9 7.33 6.81 -19.79
N GLN A 10 8.21 6.68 -18.81
CA GLN A 10 9.44 5.93 -18.98
C GLN A 10 9.80 5.17 -17.71
N LYS A 11 10.17 3.92 -17.86
CA LYS A 11 10.66 3.07 -16.79
C LYS A 11 12.16 2.92 -16.91
N TYR A 12 12.85 3.29 -15.84
CA TYR A 12 14.29 3.04 -15.69
C TYR A 12 14.50 1.94 -14.65
N GLU A 13 15.27 0.93 -15.02
CA GLU A 13 15.61 -0.17 -14.10
C GLU A 13 17.07 -0.03 -13.66
N ARG A 14 17.36 -0.40 -12.40
CA ARG A 14 18.71 -0.41 -11.81
C ARG A 14 19.41 0.95 -11.90
N VAL A 15 18.67 2.03 -11.63
CA VAL A 15 19.21 3.39 -11.67
C VAL A 15 20.28 3.54 -10.58
N THR A 16 21.50 3.88 -10.98
CA THR A 16 22.63 4.20 -10.09
C THR A 16 22.87 5.71 -10.02
N ASP A 17 22.67 6.41 -11.13
CA ASP A 17 22.71 7.87 -11.22
C ASP A 17 21.30 8.44 -11.44
N TYR A 18 20.75 9.03 -10.38
CA TYR A 18 19.42 9.62 -10.41
C TYR A 18 19.40 10.94 -11.20
N GLU A 19 20.48 11.71 -11.17
CA GLU A 19 20.55 12.98 -11.88
C GLU A 19 20.55 12.74 -13.41
N GLU A 20 21.34 11.79 -13.88
CA GLU A 20 21.35 11.39 -15.29
C GLU A 20 19.98 10.89 -15.75
N GLY A 21 19.35 9.99 -14.97
CA GLY A 21 18.04 9.44 -15.29
C GLY A 21 16.95 10.51 -15.34
N ILE A 22 16.92 11.44 -14.39
CA ILE A 22 15.95 12.53 -14.36
C ILE A 22 16.15 13.48 -15.55
N ARG A 23 17.39 13.90 -15.83
CA ARG A 23 17.70 14.77 -16.97
C ARG A 23 17.34 14.12 -18.30
N ALA A 24 17.65 12.82 -18.44
CA ALA A 24 17.27 12.04 -19.62
C ALA A 24 15.76 12.01 -19.82
N PHE A 25 14.98 11.78 -18.75
CA PHE A 25 13.53 11.82 -18.83
C PHE A 25 13.00 13.22 -19.19
N LEU A 26 13.47 14.27 -18.54
CA LEU A 26 13.06 15.65 -18.84
C LEU A 26 13.32 16.04 -20.30
N ALA A 27 14.40 15.54 -20.89
CA ALA A 27 14.73 15.76 -22.30
C ALA A 27 13.77 15.05 -23.27
N THR A 28 12.95 14.10 -22.83
CA THR A 28 11.92 13.44 -23.65
C THR A 28 10.62 14.21 -23.73
N LEU A 29 10.43 15.20 -22.87
CA LEU A 29 9.21 15.99 -22.82
C LEU A 29 9.13 16.93 -24.04
N PRO A 30 7.92 17.25 -24.51
CA PRO A 30 7.75 18.22 -25.59
C PRO A 30 8.43 19.57 -25.29
N GLU A 31 8.98 20.21 -26.33
CA GLU A 31 9.60 21.53 -26.19
C GLU A 31 8.61 22.54 -25.58
N GLY A 32 9.10 23.33 -24.63
CA GLY A 32 8.26 24.32 -23.92
C GLY A 32 7.41 23.74 -22.79
N THR A 33 7.54 22.44 -22.46
CA THR A 33 6.87 21.87 -21.27
C THR A 33 7.36 22.56 -20.01
N VAL A 34 6.42 23.11 -19.23
CA VAL A 34 6.69 23.68 -17.89
C VAL A 34 6.34 22.63 -16.85
N ILE A 35 7.23 22.42 -15.90
CA ILE A 35 7.02 21.53 -14.75
C ILE A 35 6.62 22.40 -13.57
N ASP A 36 5.35 22.37 -13.20
CA ASP A 36 4.80 23.14 -12.07
C ASP A 36 5.06 22.47 -10.73
N THR A 37 5.18 21.13 -10.72
CA THR A 37 5.43 20.32 -9.51
C THR A 37 5.92 18.94 -9.84
N VAL A 38 6.54 18.28 -8.85
CA VAL A 38 6.90 16.86 -8.90
C VAL A 38 6.26 16.12 -7.74
N GLY A 39 5.43 15.13 -8.06
CA GLY A 39 4.82 14.22 -7.09
C GLY A 39 5.67 12.98 -6.89
N PHE A 40 5.89 12.61 -5.63
CA PHE A 40 6.57 11.38 -5.24
C PHE A 40 5.60 10.42 -4.58
N LYS A 41 5.56 9.19 -5.03
CA LYS A 41 5.03 8.08 -4.25
C LYS A 41 6.05 7.77 -3.15
N THR A 42 5.75 8.12 -1.90
CA THR A 42 6.63 7.91 -0.75
C THR A 42 6.01 6.92 0.22
N VAL A 43 6.82 6.32 1.11
CA VAL A 43 6.32 5.24 1.99
C VAL A 43 5.90 5.78 3.34
N LEU A 44 6.81 6.35 4.10
CA LEU A 44 6.57 6.70 5.50
C LEU A 44 7.48 7.84 5.95
N SER A 45 6.91 8.77 6.70
CA SER A 45 7.62 9.80 7.44
C SER A 45 6.98 9.92 8.83
N LYS A 46 7.79 10.05 9.88
CA LYS A 46 7.40 9.92 11.28
C LYS A 46 6.02 10.51 11.61
N ASP A 47 5.89 11.82 11.54
CA ASP A 47 4.68 12.54 11.94
C ASP A 47 3.89 13.07 10.73
N HIS A 48 4.26 12.63 9.51
CA HIS A 48 3.64 13.09 8.28
C HIS A 48 2.87 11.95 7.59
N TYR A 49 1.56 12.02 7.67
CA TYR A 49 0.65 11.09 7.01
C TYR A 49 -0.09 11.82 5.90
N GLY A 50 -0.37 11.16 4.80
CA GLY A 50 -1.16 11.75 3.74
C GLY A 50 -0.32 12.41 2.63
N VAL A 51 -0.63 13.66 2.33
CA VAL A 51 0.00 14.39 1.22
C VAL A 51 0.63 15.68 1.75
N HIS A 52 1.93 15.80 1.59
CA HIS A 52 2.70 16.92 2.12
C HIS A 52 3.60 17.54 1.06
N VAL A 53 3.73 18.87 1.07
CA VAL A 53 4.86 19.52 0.41
C VAL A 53 6.12 19.08 1.15
N ILE A 54 7.12 18.66 0.41
CA ILE A 54 8.36 18.13 0.99
C ILE A 54 9.24 19.29 1.43
N ASP A 55 9.33 19.48 2.73
CA ASP A 55 10.22 20.38 3.41
C ASP A 55 11.23 19.62 4.29
N ASP A 56 12.07 20.35 5.03
CA ASP A 56 13.06 19.76 5.91
C ASP A 56 12.44 18.90 7.03
N SER A 57 11.22 19.19 7.46
CA SER A 57 10.53 18.41 8.49
C SER A 57 10.08 17.05 7.97
N VAL A 58 9.56 17.01 6.74
CA VAL A 58 9.19 15.79 6.04
C VAL A 58 10.42 14.90 5.79
N ILE A 59 11.52 15.51 5.32
CA ILE A 59 12.78 14.82 5.07
C ILE A 59 13.32 14.20 6.38
N ARG A 60 13.38 14.96 7.47
CA ARG A 60 13.80 14.44 8.79
C ARG A 60 12.91 13.29 9.26
N GLY A 61 11.59 13.42 9.11
CA GLY A 61 10.66 12.34 9.45
C GLY A 61 10.89 11.08 8.64
N MET A 62 11.26 11.18 7.35
CA MET A 62 11.64 10.04 6.52
C MET A 62 12.97 9.42 6.98
N GLU A 63 13.93 10.24 7.40
CA GLU A 63 15.22 9.80 7.95
C GLU A 63 15.05 9.07 9.30
N ASP A 64 14.24 9.62 10.21
CA ASP A 64 13.92 9.01 11.52
C ASP A 64 13.28 7.62 11.36
N TYR A 65 12.46 7.42 10.31
CA TYR A 65 11.77 6.16 10.02
C TYR A 65 12.52 5.24 9.05
N MET A 66 13.82 5.46 8.85
CA MET A 66 14.68 4.52 8.12
C MET A 66 14.68 3.12 8.75
N VAL A 67 14.52 3.02 10.06
CA VAL A 67 14.43 1.73 10.77
C VAL A 67 13.19 0.92 10.39
N VAL A 68 12.10 1.59 9.98
CA VAL A 68 10.83 0.93 9.60
C VAL A 68 10.78 0.58 8.10
N ALA A 69 11.36 1.42 7.25
CA ALA A 69 11.31 1.27 5.79
C ALA A 69 12.65 1.56 5.09
N PRO A 70 13.76 0.88 5.48
CA PRO A 70 15.10 1.21 4.99
C PRO A 70 15.24 1.05 3.48
N ALA A 71 14.67 -0.03 2.95
CA ALA A 71 14.74 -0.35 1.51
C ALA A 71 14.01 0.65 0.61
N HIS A 72 13.09 1.45 1.17
CA HIS A 72 12.29 2.40 0.41
C HIS A 72 12.75 3.84 0.63
N ASN A 73 12.84 4.30 1.88
CA ASN A 73 13.17 5.68 2.21
C ASN A 73 14.56 6.08 1.69
N THR A 74 15.55 5.17 1.66
CA THR A 74 16.88 5.44 1.08
C THR A 74 16.78 5.94 -0.36
N PHE A 75 16.01 5.27 -1.19
CA PHE A 75 15.88 5.61 -2.61
C PHE A 75 15.04 6.87 -2.82
N TYR A 76 13.96 7.03 -2.07
CA TYR A 76 13.12 8.23 -2.16
C TYR A 76 13.87 9.49 -1.71
N LEU A 77 14.58 9.44 -0.59
CA LEU A 77 15.40 10.57 -0.13
C LEU A 77 16.46 10.97 -1.15
N LYS A 78 17.11 9.98 -1.77
CA LYS A 78 18.09 10.26 -2.83
C LYS A 78 17.43 10.94 -4.04
N ALA A 79 16.27 10.45 -4.49
CA ALA A 79 15.53 11.04 -5.59
C ALA A 79 15.06 12.48 -5.25
N ILE A 80 14.46 12.68 -4.08
CA ILE A 80 13.99 14.00 -3.61
C ILE A 80 15.14 15.02 -3.60
N ARG A 81 16.27 14.67 -2.98
CA ARG A 81 17.45 15.56 -2.93
C ARG A 81 18.02 15.87 -4.31
N THR A 82 17.94 14.90 -5.22
CA THR A 82 18.36 15.11 -6.61
C THR A 82 17.45 16.11 -7.32
N PHE A 83 16.12 15.98 -7.16
CA PHE A 83 15.17 16.95 -7.72
C PHE A 83 15.34 18.35 -7.10
N GLN A 84 15.52 18.46 -5.80
CA GLN A 84 15.82 19.76 -5.15
C GLN A 84 17.06 20.44 -5.74
N LYS A 85 18.07 19.65 -6.14
CA LYS A 85 19.27 20.17 -6.79
C LYS A 85 19.03 20.62 -8.23
N ILE A 86 18.26 19.82 -9.00
CA ILE A 86 18.06 20.05 -10.45
C ILE A 86 17.00 21.15 -10.67
N MET A 87 15.96 21.19 -9.84
CA MET A 87 14.80 22.05 -9.98
C MET A 87 14.44 22.71 -8.64
N PRO A 88 15.31 23.59 -8.10
CA PRO A 88 15.16 24.13 -6.74
C PRO A 88 13.90 24.97 -6.54
N GLU A 89 13.36 25.57 -7.59
CA GLU A 89 12.14 26.41 -7.54
C GLU A 89 10.84 25.60 -7.70
N VAL A 90 10.94 24.31 -8.07
CA VAL A 90 9.76 23.48 -8.29
C VAL A 90 9.34 22.80 -6.99
N PRO A 91 8.10 23.02 -6.50
CA PRO A 91 7.63 22.37 -5.29
C PRO A 91 7.56 20.86 -5.47
N LEU A 92 8.07 20.14 -4.49
CA LEU A 92 8.03 18.69 -4.44
C LEU A 92 6.93 18.25 -3.47
N VAL A 93 6.13 17.26 -3.84
CA VAL A 93 5.02 16.78 -3.03
C VAL A 93 5.18 15.28 -2.79
N GLY A 94 5.18 14.88 -1.52
CA GLY A 94 5.15 13.49 -1.09
C GLY A 94 3.70 13.01 -0.91
N VAL A 95 3.32 11.99 -1.68
CA VAL A 95 2.07 11.26 -1.50
C VAL A 95 2.42 9.96 -0.79
N PHE A 96 2.19 9.94 0.53
CA PHE A 96 2.59 8.81 1.35
C PHE A 96 1.65 7.61 1.16
N GLU A 97 2.22 6.43 1.12
CA GLU A 97 1.46 5.16 1.00
C GLU A 97 0.46 4.95 2.14
N THR A 98 0.66 5.66 3.24
CA THR A 98 -0.23 5.68 4.40
C THR A 98 -1.45 6.60 4.22
N ALA A 99 -1.51 7.39 3.14
CA ALA A 99 -2.54 8.43 2.95
C ALA A 99 -3.97 7.88 2.97
N PHE A 100 -4.23 6.80 2.26
CA PHE A 100 -5.55 6.18 2.20
C PHE A 100 -6.00 5.59 3.54
N HIS A 101 -5.06 5.22 4.39
CA HIS A 101 -5.29 4.50 5.64
C HIS A 101 -5.56 5.42 6.85
N GLN A 102 -5.59 6.74 6.66
CA GLN A 102 -5.86 7.70 7.73
C GLN A 102 -7.30 7.68 8.27
N THR A 103 -8.21 7.05 7.54
CA THR A 103 -9.61 6.91 7.95
C THR A 103 -9.88 5.65 8.78
N ILE A 104 -8.87 4.83 9.03
CA ILE A 104 -9.02 3.63 9.86
C ILE A 104 -9.38 4.03 11.29
N PRO A 105 -10.48 3.50 11.87
CA PRO A 105 -10.86 3.77 13.24
C PRO A 105 -9.80 3.29 14.25
N GLU A 106 -9.81 3.90 15.43
CA GLU A 106 -8.78 3.65 16.46
C GLU A 106 -8.71 2.18 16.86
N GLU A 107 -9.82 1.52 17.06
CA GLU A 107 -9.91 0.11 17.39
C GLU A 107 -9.35 -0.84 16.31
N ASN A 108 -9.21 -0.37 15.06
CA ASN A 108 -8.66 -1.14 13.96
C ASN A 108 -7.17 -0.86 13.71
N PHE A 109 -6.67 0.33 14.08
CA PHE A 109 -5.26 0.63 13.88
C PHE A 109 -4.38 0.35 15.10
N LEU A 110 -4.94 0.29 16.31
CA LEU A 110 -4.17 -0.06 17.50
C LEU A 110 -3.88 -1.56 17.56
N TYR A 111 -2.72 -1.88 18.09
CA TYR A 111 -2.41 -3.24 18.49
C TYR A 111 -2.83 -3.45 19.95
N PRO A 112 -3.24 -4.66 20.36
CA PRO A 112 -3.50 -5.00 21.75
C PRO A 112 -2.17 -5.18 22.53
N LEU A 113 -1.39 -4.11 22.57
CA LEU A 113 -0.10 -3.97 23.24
C LEU A 113 -0.22 -2.89 24.34
N PRO A 114 0.77 -2.72 25.23
CA PRO A 114 0.75 -1.63 26.19
C PRO A 114 0.50 -0.28 25.50
N TYR A 115 -0.54 0.44 25.95
CA TYR A 115 -1.01 1.67 25.28
C TYR A 115 0.07 2.75 25.26
N GLU A 116 0.93 2.79 26.29
CA GLU A 116 2.07 3.70 26.36
C GLU A 116 3.06 3.54 25.19
N TRP A 117 3.10 2.38 24.53
CA TRP A 117 3.95 2.19 23.36
C TRP A 117 3.39 2.92 22.12
N TYR A 118 2.08 3.05 22.03
CA TYR A 118 1.48 3.91 21.03
C TYR A 118 1.79 5.39 21.31
N GLU A 119 1.62 5.83 22.57
CA GLU A 119 1.85 7.23 22.95
C GLU A 119 3.34 7.64 22.81
N GLN A 120 4.27 6.77 23.21
CA GLN A 120 5.69 7.11 23.26
C GLN A 120 6.42 6.88 21.94
N TYR A 121 6.04 5.82 21.21
CA TYR A 121 6.76 5.35 20.01
C TYR A 121 5.94 5.38 18.73
N GLY A 122 4.67 5.74 18.80
CA GLY A 122 3.76 5.72 17.66
C GLY A 122 3.49 4.32 17.12
N ILE A 123 3.57 3.28 17.97
CA ILE A 123 3.35 1.88 17.55
C ILE A 123 1.88 1.68 17.21
N ARG A 124 1.61 1.61 15.92
CA ARG A 124 0.28 1.41 15.36
C ARG A 124 0.35 0.76 13.98
N LYS A 125 -0.78 0.34 13.48
CA LYS A 125 -0.95 -0.05 12.09
C LYS A 125 -0.98 1.22 11.22
N PHE A 126 -0.10 1.32 10.23
CA PHE A 126 -0.05 2.42 9.26
C PHE A 126 -0.80 2.08 7.97
N GLY A 127 -0.59 0.86 7.46
CA GLY A 127 -1.08 0.46 6.15
C GLY A 127 -0.23 1.04 5.00
N TYR A 128 -0.19 0.31 3.89
CA TYR A 128 0.59 0.68 2.71
C TYR A 128 -0.16 0.32 1.43
N HIS A 129 0.43 0.55 0.26
CA HIS A 129 -0.22 0.50 -1.03
C HIS A 129 -1.43 1.45 -1.14
N GLY A 130 -1.38 2.57 -0.38
CA GLY A 130 -2.49 3.50 -0.27
C GLY A 130 -2.92 4.09 -1.60
N ALA A 131 -1.98 4.42 -2.49
CA ALA A 131 -2.29 4.89 -3.83
C ALA A 131 -3.09 3.84 -4.62
N SER A 132 -2.68 2.56 -4.57
CA SER A 132 -3.40 1.48 -5.24
C SER A 132 -4.80 1.26 -4.65
N HIS A 133 -4.91 1.14 -3.32
CA HIS A 133 -6.21 0.93 -2.66
C HIS A 133 -7.17 2.09 -2.86
N SER A 134 -6.69 3.34 -2.85
CA SER A 134 -7.52 4.51 -3.11
C SER A 134 -8.00 4.56 -4.56
N TYR A 135 -7.15 4.16 -5.52
CA TYR A 135 -7.56 4.02 -6.91
C TYR A 135 -8.68 2.99 -7.06
N VAL A 136 -8.51 1.80 -6.48
CA VAL A 136 -9.54 0.75 -6.45
C VAL A 136 -10.83 1.28 -5.83
N ALA A 137 -10.76 1.95 -4.67
CA ALA A 137 -11.93 2.54 -4.01
C ALA A 137 -12.66 3.52 -4.94
N SER A 138 -11.91 4.37 -5.66
CA SER A 138 -12.48 5.33 -6.61
C SER A 138 -13.19 4.66 -7.79
N GLN A 139 -12.69 3.52 -8.30
CA GLN A 139 -13.35 2.76 -9.35
C GLN A 139 -14.59 2.03 -8.82
N LEU A 140 -14.50 1.40 -7.64
CA LEU A 140 -15.64 0.76 -7.00
C LEU A 140 -16.77 1.74 -6.71
N THR A 141 -16.47 2.97 -6.28
CA THR A 141 -17.48 4.03 -6.09
C THR A 141 -18.21 4.37 -7.39
N LYS A 142 -17.54 4.35 -8.54
CA LYS A 142 -18.19 4.58 -9.84
C LYS A 142 -19.12 3.43 -10.24
N GLU A 143 -18.72 2.18 -9.92
CA GLU A 143 -19.45 0.97 -10.30
C GLU A 143 -20.61 0.64 -9.35
N LEU A 144 -20.44 0.90 -8.05
CA LEU A 144 -21.37 0.49 -6.99
C LEU A 144 -22.17 1.64 -6.38
N GLY A 145 -21.79 2.89 -6.69
CA GLY A 145 -22.31 4.06 -5.99
C GLY A 145 -21.55 4.36 -4.70
N PRO A 146 -22.03 5.32 -3.88
CA PRO A 146 -21.30 5.81 -2.71
C PRO A 146 -21.35 4.88 -1.49
N HIS A 147 -22.28 3.92 -1.45
CA HIS A 147 -22.51 3.05 -0.29
C HIS A 147 -22.21 1.61 -0.63
N TYR A 148 -21.09 1.10 -0.13
CA TYR A 148 -20.66 -0.28 -0.32
C TYR A 148 -19.64 -0.71 0.71
N LYS A 149 -19.50 -2.02 0.88
CA LYS A 149 -18.47 -2.71 1.65
C LYS A 149 -17.67 -3.60 0.74
N ALA A 150 -16.38 -3.33 0.61
CA ALA A 150 -15.53 -4.08 -0.30
C ALA A 150 -14.17 -4.38 0.31
N VAL A 151 -13.50 -5.39 -0.26
CA VAL A 151 -12.10 -5.66 0.01
C VAL A 151 -11.29 -5.46 -1.26
N SER A 152 -10.31 -4.57 -1.19
CA SER A 152 -9.29 -4.38 -2.22
C SER A 152 -8.10 -5.29 -1.94
N CYS A 153 -7.74 -6.13 -2.88
CA CYS A 153 -6.64 -7.09 -2.81
C CYS A 153 -5.54 -6.65 -3.78
N HIS A 154 -4.57 -5.86 -3.30
CA HIS A 154 -3.36 -5.56 -4.06
C HIS A 154 -2.38 -6.71 -3.90
N LEU A 155 -2.23 -7.54 -4.93
CA LEU A 155 -1.44 -8.75 -4.90
C LEU A 155 -0.35 -8.69 -5.98
N GLY A 156 0.88 -8.56 -5.53
CA GLY A 156 2.09 -8.50 -6.34
C GLY A 156 3.26 -9.21 -5.67
N GLY A 157 4.49 -8.81 -5.94
CA GLY A 157 5.67 -9.25 -5.19
C GLY A 157 5.59 -8.84 -3.73
N SER A 158 5.05 -7.66 -3.46
CA SER A 158 4.46 -7.27 -2.18
C SER A 158 2.94 -7.34 -2.30
N GLY A 159 2.23 -7.63 -1.22
CA GLY A 159 0.78 -7.76 -1.25
C GLY A 159 0.11 -7.30 0.04
N SER A 160 -1.04 -6.64 -0.09
CA SER A 160 -1.89 -6.26 1.03
C SER A 160 -3.36 -6.24 0.65
N LEU A 161 -4.21 -6.34 1.66
CA LEU A 161 -5.65 -6.18 1.52
C LEU A 161 -6.11 -4.96 2.33
N SER A 162 -7.12 -4.28 1.81
CA SER A 162 -7.76 -3.16 2.50
C SER A 162 -9.26 -3.33 2.51
N ALA A 163 -9.86 -3.27 3.69
CA ALA A 163 -11.31 -3.18 3.88
C ALA A 163 -11.76 -1.76 3.57
N ILE A 164 -12.79 -1.62 2.76
CA ILE A 164 -13.30 -0.34 2.29
C ILE A 164 -14.78 -0.25 2.60
N VAL A 165 -15.17 0.80 3.32
CA VAL A 165 -16.56 1.16 3.58
C VAL A 165 -16.82 2.55 3.01
N ASP A 166 -17.80 2.66 2.11
CA ASP A 166 -18.19 3.92 1.50
C ASP A 166 -17.02 4.73 0.91
N GLY A 167 -16.10 4.03 0.23
CA GLY A 167 -14.92 4.63 -0.41
C GLY A 167 -13.77 4.95 0.53
N LYS A 168 -13.88 4.70 1.84
CA LYS A 168 -12.85 4.98 2.85
C LYS A 168 -12.23 3.69 3.37
N CYS A 169 -10.95 3.75 3.74
CA CYS A 169 -10.28 2.63 4.38
C CYS A 169 -10.85 2.41 5.78
N PHE A 170 -11.29 1.20 6.06
CA PHE A 170 -11.81 0.76 7.35
C PHE A 170 -10.79 -0.08 8.14
N ASP A 171 -10.03 -0.93 7.45
CA ASP A 171 -8.91 -1.71 8.00
C ASP A 171 -7.95 -2.11 6.88
N THR A 172 -6.77 -2.59 7.25
CA THR A 172 -5.75 -3.07 6.30
C THR A 172 -4.98 -4.24 6.87
N SER A 173 -4.46 -5.11 5.98
CA SER A 173 -3.63 -6.24 6.40
C SER A 173 -2.19 -5.84 6.75
N PHE A 174 -1.67 -4.74 6.19
CA PHE A 174 -0.38 -4.23 6.62
C PHE A 174 -0.47 -3.49 7.94
N GLY A 175 0.53 -3.69 8.78
CA GLY A 175 0.62 -3.09 10.10
C GLY A 175 1.57 -1.89 10.15
N MET A 176 2.45 -1.90 11.16
CA MET A 176 3.51 -0.90 11.32
C MET A 176 4.56 -1.04 10.22
N SER A 177 4.89 -2.27 9.84
CA SER A 177 5.86 -2.59 8.80
C SER A 177 5.21 -3.29 7.60
N LEU A 178 6.03 -3.57 6.59
CA LEU A 178 5.65 -4.33 5.38
C LEU A 178 5.80 -5.85 5.57
N GLN A 179 6.06 -6.35 6.79
CA GLN A 179 6.35 -7.75 7.06
C GLN A 179 5.11 -8.57 7.47
N CYS A 180 4.05 -7.91 7.93
CA CYS A 180 2.81 -8.55 8.39
C CYS A 180 1.75 -8.68 7.28
N GLY A 181 0.60 -9.23 7.65
CA GLY A 181 -0.50 -9.49 6.73
C GLY A 181 -0.36 -10.83 6.03
N ILE A 182 -0.72 -10.89 4.76
CA ILE A 182 -0.58 -12.11 3.96
C ILE A 182 0.89 -12.41 3.67
N PRO A 183 1.27 -13.70 3.46
CA PRO A 183 2.59 -14.01 2.95
C PRO A 183 2.78 -13.37 1.58
N GLN A 184 4.00 -12.89 1.33
CA GLN A 184 4.35 -12.21 0.08
C GLN A 184 5.34 -13.07 -0.70
N SER A 185 5.93 -12.57 -1.75
CA SER A 185 6.91 -13.31 -2.55
C SER A 185 8.03 -13.93 -1.69
N ASN A 186 8.61 -13.14 -0.77
CA ASN A 186 9.73 -13.55 0.09
C ASN A 186 9.64 -13.07 1.54
N ARG A 187 8.53 -12.41 1.94
CA ARG A 187 8.26 -11.97 3.31
C ARG A 187 7.24 -12.87 3.99
N CYS A 188 7.36 -13.02 5.30
CA CYS A 188 6.63 -14.03 6.06
C CYS A 188 5.11 -13.81 6.14
N GLY A 189 4.64 -12.55 6.21
CA GLY A 189 3.28 -12.25 6.66
C GLY A 189 3.13 -12.43 8.18
N ASP A 190 1.88 -12.58 8.64
CA ASP A 190 1.60 -12.76 10.07
C ASP A 190 2.16 -14.08 10.60
N PHE A 191 2.76 -14.01 11.77
CA PHE A 191 3.25 -15.18 12.51
C PHE A 191 3.27 -14.88 14.01
N ASP A 192 3.48 -15.93 14.83
CA ASP A 192 3.63 -15.81 16.27
C ASP A 192 4.97 -15.10 16.62
N PRO A 193 4.96 -13.92 17.28
CA PRO A 193 6.16 -13.16 17.60
C PRO A 193 7.13 -13.93 18.51
N TYR A 194 6.67 -14.89 19.31
CA TYR A 194 7.54 -15.71 20.15
C TYR A 194 8.46 -16.65 19.36
N LEU A 195 8.18 -16.88 18.08
CA LEU A 195 9.10 -17.63 17.21
C LEU A 195 10.47 -16.93 17.07
N ILE A 196 10.55 -15.61 17.20
CA ILE A 196 11.81 -14.87 17.18
C ILE A 196 12.69 -15.29 18.37
N TYR A 197 12.12 -15.30 19.58
CA TYR A 197 12.84 -15.71 20.80
C TYR A 197 13.20 -17.20 20.75
N PHE A 198 12.28 -18.05 20.28
CA PHE A 198 12.56 -19.48 20.12
C PHE A 198 13.73 -19.73 19.17
N LEU A 199 13.76 -19.06 18.02
CA LEU A 199 14.85 -19.22 17.06
C LEU A 199 16.17 -18.68 17.59
N HIS A 200 16.16 -17.59 18.35
CA HIS A 200 17.35 -17.04 18.98
C HIS A 200 17.86 -17.95 20.10
N ASP A 201 17.03 -18.28 21.08
CA ASP A 201 17.45 -18.95 22.31
C ASP A 201 17.67 -20.46 22.12
N TYR A 202 16.85 -21.12 21.27
CA TYR A 202 16.90 -22.57 21.07
C TYR A 202 17.71 -22.97 19.83
N ALA A 203 17.54 -22.28 18.72
CA ALA A 203 18.26 -22.60 17.47
C ALA A 203 19.59 -21.87 17.32
N GLY A 204 19.91 -20.91 18.22
CA GLY A 204 21.16 -20.16 18.23
C GLY A 204 21.34 -19.16 17.08
N LEU A 205 20.24 -18.76 16.41
CA LEU A 205 20.30 -17.77 15.35
C LEU A 205 20.43 -16.36 15.92
N SER A 206 21.22 -15.51 15.31
CA SER A 206 21.25 -14.09 15.64
C SER A 206 19.94 -13.38 15.18
N TYR A 207 19.61 -12.26 15.81
CA TYR A 207 18.45 -11.45 15.40
C TYR A 207 18.58 -11.00 13.92
N GLU A 208 19.77 -10.69 13.44
CA GLU A 208 20.03 -10.31 12.05
C GLU A 208 19.74 -11.45 11.06
N GLU A 209 20.13 -12.69 11.41
CA GLU A 209 19.83 -13.88 10.62
C GLU A 209 18.33 -14.15 10.56
N ILE A 210 17.63 -14.00 11.72
CA ILE A 210 16.18 -14.17 11.81
C ILE A 210 15.49 -13.10 10.94
N GLU A 211 15.82 -11.82 11.11
CA GLU A 211 15.29 -10.71 10.33
C GLU A 211 15.47 -10.94 8.82
N THR A 212 16.69 -11.29 8.41
CA THR A 212 17.01 -11.58 7.00
C THR A 212 16.14 -12.71 6.45
N LYS A 213 15.91 -13.77 7.23
CA LYS A 213 15.06 -14.90 6.81
C LYS A 213 13.59 -14.51 6.73
N LEU A 214 13.07 -13.74 7.68
CA LEU A 214 11.70 -13.25 7.68
C LEU A 214 11.44 -12.33 6.48
N GLU A 215 12.40 -11.46 6.14
CA GLU A 215 12.27 -10.46 5.07
C GLU A 215 12.54 -11.02 3.67
N LYS A 216 13.55 -11.90 3.51
CA LYS A 216 14.07 -12.28 2.19
C LYS A 216 14.00 -13.77 1.88
N GLY A 217 13.75 -14.61 2.88
CA GLY A 217 13.78 -16.07 2.76
C GLY A 217 12.48 -16.77 3.15
N SER A 218 11.41 -16.03 3.35
CA SER A 218 10.10 -16.50 3.78
C SER A 218 9.04 -16.43 2.66
N GLY A 219 7.78 -16.34 3.03
CA GLY A 219 6.67 -16.19 2.08
C GLY A 219 6.58 -17.35 1.09
N LEU A 220 6.20 -17.02 -0.13
CA LEU A 220 6.05 -17.99 -1.22
C LEU A 220 7.38 -18.73 -1.52
N LEU A 221 8.50 -18.01 -1.54
CA LEU A 221 9.82 -18.58 -1.73
C LEU A 221 10.18 -19.57 -0.61
N GLY A 222 10.02 -19.16 0.63
CA GLY A 222 10.42 -19.97 1.80
C GLY A 222 9.68 -21.28 1.89
N ILE A 223 8.39 -21.29 1.58
CA ILE A 223 7.55 -22.49 1.61
C ILE A 223 7.81 -23.35 0.37
N SER A 224 7.75 -22.78 -0.82
CA SER A 224 7.93 -23.53 -2.06
C SER A 224 9.32 -24.12 -2.22
N GLY A 225 10.34 -23.35 -1.84
CA GLY A 225 11.74 -23.67 -2.10
C GLY A 225 12.11 -23.65 -3.58
N VAL A 226 11.24 -23.10 -4.43
CA VAL A 226 11.42 -23.06 -5.90
C VAL A 226 11.62 -21.64 -6.38
N SER A 227 10.68 -20.73 -6.12
CA SER A 227 10.67 -19.38 -6.65
C SER A 227 9.84 -18.46 -5.75
N ASN A 228 10.05 -17.17 -5.89
CA ASN A 228 9.19 -16.12 -5.34
C ASN A 228 8.13 -15.65 -6.36
N ASP A 229 8.09 -16.21 -7.55
CA ASP A 229 7.13 -15.91 -8.61
C ASP A 229 6.01 -16.97 -8.64
N VAL A 230 4.77 -16.50 -8.53
CA VAL A 230 3.59 -17.39 -8.54
C VAL A 230 3.51 -18.23 -9.81
N ARG A 231 3.99 -17.74 -10.95
CA ARG A 231 3.98 -18.48 -12.22
C ARG A 231 4.86 -19.73 -12.15
N ASP A 232 6.06 -19.58 -11.60
CA ASP A 232 6.99 -20.70 -11.44
C ASP A 232 6.47 -21.70 -10.39
N ILE A 233 5.84 -21.18 -9.32
CA ILE A 233 5.24 -22.00 -8.26
C ILE A 233 4.11 -22.85 -8.84
N LEU A 234 3.21 -22.26 -9.63
CA LEU A 234 2.11 -22.99 -10.28
C LEU A 234 2.63 -24.03 -11.28
N ALA A 235 3.64 -23.68 -12.07
CA ALA A 235 4.26 -24.63 -12.99
C ALA A 235 4.87 -25.82 -12.24
N ALA A 236 5.65 -25.58 -11.20
CA ALA A 236 6.23 -26.65 -10.38
C ALA A 236 5.17 -27.48 -9.66
N ALA A 237 4.07 -26.85 -9.21
CA ALA A 237 2.95 -27.58 -8.60
C ALA A 237 2.26 -28.51 -9.60
N ALA A 238 2.08 -28.08 -10.85
CA ALA A 238 1.52 -28.89 -11.92
C ALA A 238 2.41 -30.10 -12.28
N GLU A 239 3.73 -29.96 -12.11
CA GLU A 239 4.71 -31.07 -12.25
C GLU A 239 4.78 -31.99 -11.01
N GLY A 240 3.93 -31.76 -10.01
CA GLY A 240 3.85 -32.60 -8.81
C GLY A 240 4.72 -32.15 -7.63
N ASN A 241 5.32 -30.96 -7.68
CA ASN A 241 6.06 -30.44 -6.54
C ASN A 241 5.11 -30.11 -5.37
N ARG A 242 5.16 -30.92 -4.32
CA ARG A 242 4.32 -30.82 -3.12
C ARG A 242 4.46 -29.49 -2.40
N ARG A 243 5.70 -28.97 -2.26
CA ARG A 243 5.94 -27.72 -1.54
C ARG A 243 5.47 -26.50 -2.34
N ALA A 244 5.60 -26.52 -3.66
CA ALA A 244 5.06 -25.48 -4.54
C ALA A 244 3.54 -25.41 -4.41
N LYS A 245 2.85 -26.59 -4.49
CA LYS A 245 1.40 -26.66 -4.27
C LYS A 245 1.02 -26.12 -2.89
N LEU A 246 1.71 -26.55 -1.82
CA LEU A 246 1.45 -26.10 -0.46
C LEU A 246 1.63 -24.58 -0.30
N SER A 247 2.65 -24.01 -0.93
CA SER A 247 2.91 -22.57 -0.91
C SER A 247 1.73 -21.79 -1.48
N PHE A 248 1.22 -22.20 -2.63
CA PHE A 248 0.07 -21.57 -3.24
C PHE A 248 -1.24 -21.79 -2.45
N ASP A 249 -1.43 -22.98 -1.88
CA ASP A 249 -2.59 -23.28 -1.02
C ASP A 249 -2.61 -22.39 0.23
N ILE A 250 -1.45 -22.15 0.86
CA ILE A 250 -1.31 -21.24 2.00
C ILE A 250 -1.62 -19.80 1.56
N TYR A 251 -1.10 -19.37 0.40
CA TYR A 251 -1.37 -18.02 -0.11
C TYR A 251 -2.86 -17.77 -0.32
N VAL A 252 -3.56 -18.70 -1.00
CA VAL A 252 -5.03 -18.65 -1.17
C VAL A 252 -5.73 -18.62 0.19
N LYS A 253 -5.31 -19.45 1.15
CA LYS A 253 -5.89 -19.52 2.50
C LYS A 253 -5.77 -18.16 3.21
N GLU A 254 -4.60 -17.54 3.19
CA GLU A 254 -4.38 -16.28 3.90
C GLU A 254 -5.13 -15.12 3.24
N VAL A 255 -5.13 -15.02 1.91
CA VAL A 255 -5.94 -14.02 1.19
C VAL A 255 -7.42 -14.17 1.53
N THR A 256 -7.94 -15.40 1.48
CA THR A 256 -9.35 -15.69 1.83
C THR A 256 -9.64 -15.36 3.30
N GLY A 257 -8.72 -15.72 4.19
CA GLY A 257 -8.86 -15.47 5.63
C GLY A 257 -8.98 -13.98 5.95
N TYR A 258 -8.15 -13.15 5.33
CA TYR A 258 -8.24 -11.70 5.49
C TYR A 258 -9.55 -11.12 4.92
N ILE A 259 -10.01 -11.58 3.75
CA ILE A 259 -11.30 -11.16 3.19
C ILE A 259 -12.44 -11.54 4.14
N GLY A 260 -12.44 -12.77 4.65
CA GLY A 260 -13.45 -13.24 5.61
C GLY A 260 -13.45 -12.44 6.92
N ARG A 261 -12.26 -12.15 7.47
CA ARG A 261 -12.09 -11.27 8.64
C ARG A 261 -12.70 -9.89 8.37
N PHE A 262 -12.35 -9.26 7.27
CA PHE A 262 -12.85 -7.92 6.93
C PHE A 262 -14.34 -7.91 6.66
N ALA A 263 -14.89 -8.94 5.98
CA ALA A 263 -16.32 -9.09 5.79
C ALA A 263 -17.08 -9.15 7.12
N ALA A 264 -16.57 -9.91 8.09
CA ALA A 264 -17.15 -9.99 9.42
C ALA A 264 -17.07 -8.64 10.18
N MET A 265 -15.91 -7.96 10.13
CA MET A 265 -15.71 -6.67 10.79
C MET A 265 -16.58 -5.56 10.19
N MET A 266 -16.77 -5.52 8.89
CA MET A 266 -17.65 -4.58 8.20
C MET A 266 -19.15 -4.93 8.34
N GLY A 267 -19.48 -6.15 8.80
CA GLY A 267 -20.86 -6.64 8.85
C GLY A 267 -21.46 -6.87 7.47
N GLY A 268 -20.66 -7.36 6.52
CA GLY A 268 -21.08 -7.68 5.14
C GLY A 268 -19.96 -7.45 4.12
N LEU A 269 -20.22 -7.88 2.87
CA LEU A 269 -19.29 -7.76 1.76
C LEU A 269 -20.06 -7.68 0.43
N ASP A 270 -19.95 -6.58 -0.27
CA ASP A 270 -20.60 -6.37 -1.58
C ASP A 270 -19.65 -6.70 -2.74
N ALA A 271 -18.35 -6.50 -2.54
CA ALA A 271 -17.36 -6.73 -3.60
C ALA A 271 -15.98 -7.12 -3.10
N VAL A 272 -15.27 -7.89 -3.92
CA VAL A 272 -13.82 -8.12 -3.83
C VAL A 272 -13.18 -7.60 -5.12
N ALA A 273 -12.20 -6.73 -4.99
CA ALA A 273 -11.45 -6.19 -6.11
C ALA A 273 -10.00 -6.67 -6.08
N PHE A 274 -9.55 -7.28 -7.15
CA PHE A 274 -8.18 -7.76 -7.34
C PHE A 274 -7.39 -6.78 -8.20
N THR A 275 -6.20 -6.42 -7.76
CA THR A 275 -5.26 -5.53 -8.45
C THR A 275 -3.81 -5.97 -8.20
N GLY A 276 -2.86 -5.35 -8.88
CA GLY A 276 -1.46 -5.75 -8.84
C GLY A 276 -1.17 -6.99 -9.69
N GLY A 277 0.10 -7.26 -9.94
CA GLY A 277 0.52 -8.23 -10.95
C GLY A 277 -0.06 -9.65 -10.77
N ILE A 278 -0.13 -10.16 -9.54
CA ILE A 278 -0.75 -11.46 -9.23
C ILE A 278 -2.28 -11.33 -9.26
N GLY A 279 -2.82 -10.29 -8.62
CA GLY A 279 -4.27 -10.05 -8.57
C GLY A 279 -4.91 -9.93 -9.96
N GLU A 280 -4.23 -9.26 -10.88
CA GLU A 280 -4.69 -9.07 -12.26
C GLU A 280 -4.50 -10.30 -13.15
N LYS A 281 -3.34 -10.98 -13.03
CA LYS A 281 -2.88 -11.95 -14.03
C LYS A 281 -3.01 -13.43 -13.60
N CYS A 282 -3.45 -13.69 -12.35
CA CYS A 282 -3.62 -15.07 -11.85
C CYS A 282 -5.11 -15.40 -11.63
N PRO A 283 -5.84 -15.85 -12.66
CA PRO A 283 -7.25 -16.23 -12.51
C PRO A 283 -7.45 -17.38 -11.52
N GLU A 284 -6.55 -18.36 -11.49
CA GLU A 284 -6.62 -19.48 -10.55
C GLU A 284 -6.68 -19.04 -9.10
N LEU A 285 -5.91 -18.01 -8.72
CA LEU A 285 -5.98 -17.42 -7.38
C LEU A 285 -7.37 -16.86 -7.10
N ARG A 286 -7.87 -16.02 -8.02
CA ARG A 286 -9.17 -15.35 -7.85
C ARG A 286 -10.32 -16.36 -7.73
N ASP A 287 -10.34 -17.34 -8.63
CA ASP A 287 -11.38 -18.36 -8.66
C ASP A 287 -11.40 -19.17 -7.36
N ARG A 288 -10.23 -19.60 -6.88
CA ARG A 288 -10.12 -20.37 -5.63
C ARG A 288 -10.47 -19.53 -4.39
N VAL A 289 -10.13 -18.24 -4.39
CA VAL A 289 -10.52 -17.32 -3.31
C VAL A 289 -12.03 -17.13 -3.31
N MET A 290 -12.62 -16.83 -4.47
CA MET A 290 -14.07 -16.58 -4.58
C MET A 290 -14.90 -17.83 -4.34
N GLU A 291 -14.43 -19.01 -4.74
CA GLU A 291 -15.06 -20.30 -4.39
C GLU A 291 -15.20 -20.46 -2.87
N LYS A 292 -14.12 -20.15 -2.11
CA LYS A 292 -14.14 -20.22 -0.65
C LYS A 292 -15.04 -19.18 0.02
N LEU A 293 -15.37 -18.10 -0.68
CA LEU A 293 -16.26 -17.03 -0.23
C LEU A 293 -17.72 -17.24 -0.67
N SER A 294 -18.03 -18.35 -1.34
CA SER A 294 -19.37 -18.64 -1.87
C SER A 294 -20.49 -18.69 -0.83
N PHE A 295 -20.14 -18.80 0.45
CA PHE A 295 -21.08 -18.70 1.57
C PHE A 295 -21.61 -17.29 1.83
N ILE A 296 -20.98 -16.25 1.24
CA ILE A 296 -21.43 -14.85 1.28
C ILE A 296 -22.18 -14.59 -0.04
N PRO A 297 -23.51 -14.51 -0.05
CA PRO A 297 -24.26 -14.37 -1.29
C PRO A 297 -24.09 -12.96 -1.90
N GLY A 298 -24.07 -12.88 -3.22
CA GLY A 298 -24.16 -11.62 -3.95
C GLY A 298 -22.85 -10.84 -4.07
N VAL A 299 -21.74 -11.37 -3.59
CA VAL A 299 -20.43 -10.69 -3.70
C VAL A 299 -20.00 -10.57 -5.15
N LYS A 300 -19.75 -9.34 -5.59
CA LYS A 300 -19.21 -9.04 -6.93
C LYS A 300 -17.70 -9.16 -6.95
N THR A 301 -17.16 -9.65 -8.07
CA THR A 301 -15.71 -9.72 -8.29
C THR A 301 -15.29 -8.71 -9.34
N PHE A 302 -14.27 -7.91 -9.02
CA PHE A 302 -13.66 -6.95 -9.94
C PHE A 302 -12.18 -7.26 -10.15
N VAL A 303 -11.69 -7.03 -11.36
CA VAL A 303 -10.25 -6.96 -11.66
C VAL A 303 -9.97 -5.56 -12.14
N ILE A 304 -9.24 -4.80 -11.34
CA ILE A 304 -8.97 -3.39 -11.58
C ILE A 304 -7.46 -3.24 -11.77
N PRO A 305 -6.99 -2.92 -12.99
CA PRO A 305 -5.56 -2.67 -13.23
C PRO A 305 -5.03 -1.57 -12.32
N ALA A 306 -3.84 -1.80 -11.75
CA ALA A 306 -3.19 -0.81 -10.91
C ALA A 306 -2.87 0.45 -11.71
N ASN A 307 -3.14 1.61 -11.12
CA ASN A 307 -2.78 2.91 -11.68
C ASN A 307 -2.47 3.88 -10.55
N GLU A 308 -1.30 3.68 -9.94
CA GLU A 308 -0.87 4.46 -8.79
C GLU A 308 -0.37 5.86 -9.19
N GLU A 309 0.21 5.97 -10.37
CA GLU A 309 0.78 7.21 -10.90
C GLU A 309 -0.29 8.30 -11.04
N ILE A 310 -1.48 7.94 -11.52
CA ILE A 310 -2.59 8.90 -11.64
C ILE A 310 -3.07 9.39 -10.27
N VAL A 311 -3.01 8.54 -9.24
CA VAL A 311 -3.35 8.95 -7.87
C VAL A 311 -2.32 9.94 -7.35
N VAL A 312 -1.03 9.64 -7.52
CA VAL A 312 0.04 10.56 -7.12
C VAL A 312 -0.11 11.91 -7.82
N ALA A 313 -0.36 11.91 -9.13
CA ALA A 313 -0.57 13.15 -9.89
C ALA A 313 -1.78 13.95 -9.38
N ARG A 314 -2.91 13.28 -9.11
CA ARG A 314 -4.14 13.93 -8.61
C ARG A 314 -3.96 14.51 -7.21
N GLU A 315 -3.36 13.75 -6.31
CA GLU A 315 -3.14 14.20 -4.94
C GLU A 315 -2.10 15.35 -4.88
N THR A 316 -1.06 15.29 -5.73
CA THR A 316 -0.09 16.38 -5.88
C THR A 316 -0.77 17.67 -6.36
N TYR A 317 -1.61 17.57 -7.40
CA TYR A 317 -2.35 18.71 -7.90
C TYR A 317 -3.31 19.29 -6.85
N ARG A 318 -4.11 18.46 -6.19
CA ARG A 318 -5.04 18.88 -5.11
C ARG A 318 -4.32 19.59 -3.98
N LYS A 319 -3.14 19.09 -3.59
CA LYS A 319 -2.34 19.68 -2.51
C LYS A 319 -1.90 21.11 -2.84
N LEU A 320 -1.51 21.36 -4.07
CA LEU A 320 -1.00 22.68 -4.50
C LEU A 320 -2.10 23.65 -4.97
N SER A 321 -3.18 23.14 -5.57
CA SER A 321 -4.31 23.97 -6.02
C SER A 321 -5.19 24.47 -4.86
N GLY A 322 -5.02 23.93 -3.64
CA GLY A 322 -5.85 24.27 -2.50
C GLY A 322 -7.28 23.68 -2.56
N GLU A 323 -7.63 22.90 -3.60
CA GLU A 323 -8.98 22.33 -3.75
C GLU A 323 -9.42 21.53 -2.50
N GLY A 324 -8.50 20.81 -1.87
CA GLY A 324 -8.79 20.04 -0.66
C GLY A 324 -9.11 20.91 0.55
N GLU A 325 -8.41 22.02 0.73
CA GLU A 325 -8.61 22.96 1.83
C GLU A 325 -9.89 23.79 1.64
N GLU A 326 -10.21 24.17 0.40
CA GLU A 326 -11.44 24.87 0.09
C GLU A 326 -12.68 24.01 0.34
N ILE A 327 -12.67 22.76 -0.11
CA ILE A 327 -13.75 21.79 0.18
C ILE A 327 -13.90 21.58 1.69
N LYS A 328 -12.82 21.43 2.43
CA LYS A 328 -12.84 21.28 3.89
C LYS A 328 -13.44 22.51 4.56
N ARG A 329 -13.07 23.70 4.14
CA ARG A 329 -13.63 24.95 4.63
C ARG A 329 -15.14 25.05 4.39
N ILE A 330 -15.60 24.70 3.19
CA ILE A 330 -17.03 24.70 2.83
C ILE A 330 -17.81 23.70 3.72
N ILE A 331 -17.26 22.49 3.90
CA ILE A 331 -17.89 21.48 4.79
C ILE A 331 -17.97 22.00 6.23
N GLU A 332 -16.92 22.60 6.76
CA GLU A 332 -16.91 23.17 8.11
C GLU A 332 -17.91 24.33 8.26
N GLU A 333 -18.04 25.18 7.27
CA GLU A 333 -19.03 26.27 7.24
C GLU A 333 -20.45 25.71 7.22
N VAL A 334 -20.75 24.75 6.35
CA VAL A 334 -22.05 24.07 6.28
C VAL A 334 -22.41 23.37 7.59
N LEU A 335 -21.46 22.67 8.19
CA LEU A 335 -21.66 22.01 9.49
C LEU A 335 -21.92 23.01 10.62
N ARG A 336 -21.19 24.13 10.66
CA ARG A 336 -21.43 25.20 11.64
C ARG A 336 -22.84 25.80 11.48
N GLU A 337 -23.26 26.04 10.25
CA GLU A 337 -24.59 26.58 9.98
C GLU A 337 -25.70 25.59 10.35
N TYR A 338 -25.52 24.32 10.03
CA TYR A 338 -26.42 23.23 10.41
C TYR A 338 -26.57 23.10 11.94
N LEU A 339 -25.46 23.18 12.67
CA LEU A 339 -25.47 23.09 14.15
C LEU A 339 -26.09 24.32 14.80
N LYS A 340 -25.93 25.54 14.24
CA LYS A 340 -26.58 26.77 14.72
C LYS A 340 -28.08 26.71 14.57
N ASN A 341 -28.61 26.09 13.52
CA ASN A 341 -30.05 25.98 13.26
C ASN A 341 -30.74 24.88 14.07
N ARG A 342 -30.01 24.14 14.90
CA ARG A 342 -30.54 23.11 15.82
C ARG A 342 -30.48 23.49 17.31
N GLN A 343 -29.96 24.64 17.65
CA GLN A 343 -30.06 25.26 18.98
C GLN A 343 -31.22 26.26 19.02
#